data_62158c075625126d28e45f1dfdf11866
#
_entry.id   62158c075625126d28e45f1dfdf11866
#
_cell.length_a   1.000
_cell.length_b   1.000
_cell.length_c   1.000
_cell.angle_alpha   90.00
_cell.angle_beta   90.00
_cell.angle_gamma   90.00
#
_symmetry.space_group_name_H-M   'P 1'
#
loop_
_entity.id
_entity.type
_entity.pdbx_description
1 polymer ?
#
loop_
_entity_poly.entity_id
_entity_poly.type
_entity_poly.pdbx_seq_one_letter_code
_entity_poly.pdbx_strand_id
1 'polypeptide(L)'
;MSDLSPEEVENIESVTEPSEGQLSHVYDEATLGRSIEAILMVVDEPVTELTLASVLEVTVDQIVDALERLSASYEDRGFTLKAINGGWRFYSHPDCSSVVEKFVLDGQQNRLTQAALETLAVI
;
A
#
# COMPACT_ATOMS: atom_id res chain seq x y z
N MET A 1 30.68 22.45 -21.11
CA MET A 1 30.55 22.42 -21.11
C MET A 1 30.32 22.17 -21.28
N SER A 2 30.12 21.86 -20.97
CA SER A 2 29.67 21.66 -20.78
C SER A 2 29.22 21.38 -20.59
N ASP A 3 29.13 21.24 -20.23
CA ASP A 3 28.56 21.07 -19.80
C ASP A 3 28.12 20.58 -19.76
N LEU A 4 28.11 20.56 -19.52
CA LEU A 4 27.57 20.23 -19.21
C LEU A 4 27.15 19.75 -19.56
N SER A 5 27.21 19.82 -19.76
CA SER A 5 26.79 19.56 -19.93
C SER A 5 26.26 19.11 -20.12
N PRO A 6 26.01 19.26 -20.20
CA PRO A 6 25.47 18.99 -20.14
C PRO A 6 25.29 18.20 -20.15
N GLU A 7 25.36 17.99 -19.84
CA GLU A 7 25.18 17.51 -19.69
C GLU A 7 25.18 16.97 -19.03
N GLU A 8 25.35 17.32 -18.49
CA GLU A 8 25.32 17.28 -17.77
C GLU A 8 24.69 17.30 -17.31
N VAL A 9 24.74 17.82 -17.44
CA VAL A 9 24.11 18.09 -17.00
C VAL A 9 23.39 17.71 -16.91
N GLU A 10 23.17 17.76 -16.94
CA GLU A 10 22.50 17.57 -16.88
C GLU A 10 22.23 16.77 -16.62
N ASN A 11 22.37 16.61 -16.36
CA ASN A 11 22.02 16.14 -16.10
C ASN A 11 21.63 15.82 -15.46
N ILE A 12 21.49 16.12 -14.92
CA ILE A 12 20.91 16.18 -14.31
C ILE A 12 20.15 16.15 -14.20
N GLU A 13 19.79 16.48 -14.09
CA GLU A 13 18.98 16.51 -14.08
C GLU A 13 18.44 16.22 -14.35
N SER A 14 18.58 16.42 -14.46
CA SER A 14 17.83 16.35 -14.97
C SER A 14 17.41 15.90 -15.14
N VAL A 15 18.18 16.02 -14.06
CA VAL A 15 17.33 15.20 -14.60
C VAL A 15 16.42 15.52 -15.61
N THR A 16 16.59 15.36 -16.44
CA THR A 16 15.55 15.52 -17.38
C THR A 16 14.34 14.75 -16.99
N GLU A 17 13.25 15.41 -16.87
CA GLU A 17 12.04 14.72 -16.52
C GLU A 17 11.53 13.91 -17.67
N PRO A 18 11.22 12.61 -17.46
CA PRO A 18 10.58 11.84 -18.51
C PRO A 18 9.14 12.29 -18.69
N SER A 19 8.61 12.10 -19.87
CA SER A 19 7.22 12.40 -20.13
C SER A 19 6.35 11.40 -19.37
N GLU A 20 5.07 11.71 -19.27
CA GLU A 20 4.15 10.80 -18.62
C GLU A 20 4.09 9.44 -19.28
N GLY A 21 4.18 9.43 -20.61
CA GLY A 21 4.23 8.15 -21.31
C GLY A 21 5.44 7.35 -20.95
N GLN A 22 6.57 8.01 -20.75
CA GLN A 22 7.78 7.31 -20.35
C GLN A 22 7.66 6.76 -18.94
N LEU A 23 7.03 7.51 -18.05
CA LEU A 23 6.85 7.04 -16.68
C LEU A 23 5.97 5.80 -16.64
N SER A 24 4.91 5.76 -17.45
CA SER A 24 4.07 4.58 -17.46
C SER A 24 4.79 3.38 -18.08
N HIS A 25 5.84 3.60 -18.88
CA HIS A 25 6.63 2.51 -19.41
C HIS A 25 7.67 1.99 -18.43
N VAL A 26 7.92 2.71 -17.35
CA VAL A 26 8.88 2.29 -16.33
C VAL A 26 8.35 1.08 -15.57
N TYR A 27 7.04 0.95 -15.44
CA TYR A 27 6.45 -0.11 -14.64
C TYR A 27 6.13 -1.32 -15.50
N ASP A 28 6.81 -2.43 -15.27
CA ASP A 28 6.28 -3.70 -15.71
C ASP A 28 5.29 -4.17 -14.66
N GLU A 29 4.69 -5.32 -14.90
CA GLU A 29 3.65 -5.82 -13.99
C GLU A 29 4.17 -6.03 -12.57
N ALA A 30 5.37 -6.58 -12.47
CA ALA A 30 5.94 -6.85 -11.15
C ALA A 30 6.24 -5.56 -10.40
N THR A 31 6.81 -4.58 -11.08
CA THR A 31 7.18 -3.32 -10.45
C THR A 31 5.94 -2.53 -10.06
N LEU A 32 4.92 -2.53 -10.92
CA LEU A 32 3.68 -1.83 -10.60
C LEU A 32 3.02 -2.46 -9.38
N GLY A 33 2.96 -3.78 -9.32
CA GLY A 33 2.39 -4.47 -8.17
C GLY A 33 3.11 -4.14 -6.88
N ARG A 34 4.44 -4.16 -6.92
CA ARG A 34 5.23 -3.82 -5.75
C ARG A 34 5.02 -2.39 -5.28
N SER A 35 4.88 -1.47 -6.24
CA SER A 35 4.65 -0.07 -5.91
C SER A 35 3.29 0.11 -5.24
N ILE A 36 2.27 -0.58 -5.72
CA ILE A 36 0.96 -0.53 -5.10
C ILE A 36 1.03 -1.11 -3.69
N GLU A 37 1.70 -2.24 -3.53
CA GLU A 37 1.86 -2.84 -2.20
C GLU A 37 2.52 -1.89 -1.23
N ALA A 38 3.55 -1.19 -1.68
CA ALA A 38 4.27 -0.26 -0.81
C ALA A 38 3.37 0.89 -0.35
N ILE A 39 2.56 1.42 -1.26
CA ILE A 39 1.65 2.50 -0.91
C ILE A 39 0.60 2.01 0.09
N LEU A 40 0.00 0.85 -0.19
CA LEU A 40 -1.06 0.33 0.66
C LEU A 40 -0.55 -0.13 2.02
N MET A 41 0.74 -0.38 2.12
CA MET A 41 1.34 -0.76 3.39
C MET A 41 1.40 0.41 4.38
N VAL A 42 1.49 1.64 3.88
CA VAL A 42 1.68 2.80 4.76
C VAL A 42 0.39 3.57 5.01
N VAL A 43 -0.71 3.23 4.33
CA VAL A 43 -1.96 3.94 4.54
C VAL A 43 -2.79 3.24 5.60
N ASP A 44 -3.61 4.02 6.31
CA ASP A 44 -4.54 3.44 7.29
C ASP A 44 -5.99 3.68 6.88
N GLU A 45 -6.21 4.15 5.66
CA GLU A 45 -7.54 4.32 5.09
C GLU A 45 -7.55 3.75 3.68
N PRO A 46 -8.70 3.31 3.18
CA PRO A 46 -8.77 2.80 1.82
C PRO A 46 -8.36 3.84 0.80
N VAL A 47 -7.68 3.40 -0.26
CA VAL A 47 -7.19 4.26 -1.32
C VAL A 47 -7.92 3.92 -2.60
N THR A 48 -8.39 4.93 -3.32
CA THR A 48 -9.14 4.70 -4.54
C THR A 48 -8.20 4.34 -5.69
N GLU A 49 -8.76 3.65 -6.67
CA GLU A 49 -8.03 3.33 -7.89
C GLU A 49 -7.53 4.59 -8.58
N LEU A 50 -8.35 5.61 -8.56
CA LEU A 50 -7.99 6.87 -9.20
C LEU A 50 -6.78 7.51 -8.53
N THR A 51 -6.73 7.47 -7.21
CA THR A 51 -5.59 8.00 -6.47
C THR A 51 -4.31 7.24 -6.81
N LEU A 52 -4.40 5.91 -6.85
CA LEU A 52 -3.24 5.11 -7.19
C LEU A 52 -2.79 5.40 -8.62
N ALA A 53 -3.73 5.52 -9.54
CA ALA A 53 -3.40 5.81 -10.93
C ALA A 53 -2.70 7.17 -11.04
N SER A 54 -3.18 8.14 -10.30
CA SER A 54 -2.60 9.47 -10.33
C SER A 54 -1.18 9.50 -9.76
N VAL A 55 -1.00 8.87 -8.62
CA VAL A 55 0.30 8.86 -7.95
C VAL A 55 1.35 8.12 -8.77
N LEU A 56 0.96 6.99 -9.36
CA LEU A 56 1.88 6.17 -10.11
C LEU A 56 1.94 6.55 -11.59
N GLU A 57 1.07 7.47 -12.01
CA GLU A 57 1.05 7.99 -13.39
C GLU A 57 0.82 6.88 -14.41
N VAL A 58 -0.15 6.04 -14.10
CA VAL A 58 -0.61 4.98 -14.99
C VAL A 58 -2.12 5.10 -15.14
N THR A 59 -2.69 4.28 -16.00
CA THR A 59 -4.13 4.31 -16.21
C THR A 59 -4.86 3.58 -15.09
N VAL A 60 -6.13 3.94 -14.91
CA VAL A 60 -6.97 3.23 -13.94
C VAL A 60 -7.08 1.75 -14.30
N ASP A 61 -7.18 1.45 -15.60
CA ASP A 61 -7.25 0.06 -16.02
C ASP A 61 -6.02 -0.73 -15.61
N GLN A 62 -4.86 -0.13 -15.70
CA GLN A 62 -3.62 -0.78 -15.25
C GLN A 62 -3.64 -1.03 -13.75
N ILE A 63 -4.18 -0.08 -12.99
CA ILE A 63 -4.29 -0.23 -11.54
C ILE A 63 -5.27 -1.36 -11.18
N VAL A 64 -6.45 -1.37 -11.82
CA VAL A 64 -7.44 -2.40 -11.54
C VAL A 64 -6.88 -3.79 -11.84
N ASP A 65 -6.22 -3.92 -12.99
CA ASP A 65 -5.63 -5.18 -13.39
C ASP A 65 -4.57 -5.63 -12.40
N ALA A 66 -3.73 -4.70 -11.97
CA ALA A 66 -2.67 -5.02 -11.00
C ALA A 66 -3.26 -5.43 -9.65
N LEU A 67 -4.29 -4.72 -9.19
CA LEU A 67 -4.92 -5.05 -7.92
C LEU A 67 -5.56 -6.43 -7.95
N GLU A 68 -6.18 -6.78 -9.06
CA GLU A 68 -6.80 -8.10 -9.19
C GLU A 68 -5.75 -9.20 -9.18
N ARG A 69 -4.63 -8.97 -9.87
CA ARG A 69 -3.55 -9.95 -9.88
C ARG A 69 -2.94 -10.10 -8.48
N LEU A 70 -2.76 -8.99 -7.78
CA LEU A 70 -2.23 -9.04 -6.42
C LEU A 70 -3.16 -9.80 -5.50
N SER A 71 -4.46 -9.50 -5.56
CA SER A 71 -5.43 -10.20 -4.71
C SER A 71 -5.37 -11.70 -4.95
N ALA A 72 -5.30 -12.11 -6.20
CA ALA A 72 -5.24 -13.53 -6.52
C ALA A 72 -3.97 -14.18 -5.97
N SER A 73 -2.88 -13.43 -5.93
CA SER A 73 -1.61 -13.98 -5.46
C SER A 73 -1.56 -14.13 -3.95
N TYR A 74 -2.53 -13.57 -3.22
CA TYR A 74 -2.53 -13.62 -1.76
C TYR A 74 -3.40 -14.74 -1.20
N GLU A 75 -3.81 -15.67 -2.04
CA GLU A 75 -4.72 -16.74 -1.61
C GLU A 75 -4.20 -17.53 -0.42
N ASP A 76 -2.90 -17.78 -0.40
CA ASP A 76 -2.28 -18.56 0.65
C ASP A 76 -1.57 -17.70 1.69
N ARG A 77 -1.88 -16.42 1.73
CA ARG A 77 -1.27 -15.51 2.69
C ARG A 77 -2.23 -15.19 3.81
N GLY A 78 -1.69 -14.61 4.87
CA GLY A 78 -2.54 -14.17 5.98
C GLY A 78 -3.22 -12.84 5.76
N PHE A 79 -3.01 -12.21 4.61
CA PHE A 79 -3.60 -10.93 4.27
C PHE A 79 -4.15 -10.97 2.86
N THR A 80 -5.03 -10.03 2.57
CA THR A 80 -5.59 -9.91 1.22
C THR A 80 -5.93 -8.46 0.95
N LEU A 81 -6.30 -8.16 -0.30
CA LEU A 81 -6.74 -6.85 -0.72
C LEU A 81 -8.23 -6.88 -0.95
N LYS A 82 -8.93 -5.87 -0.47
CA LYS A 82 -10.38 -5.76 -0.71
C LYS A 82 -10.72 -4.33 -1.07
N ALA A 83 -11.71 -4.20 -1.95
CA ALA A 83 -12.29 -2.91 -2.29
C ALA A 83 -13.53 -2.72 -1.43
N ILE A 84 -13.49 -1.72 -0.57
CA ILE A 84 -14.61 -1.42 0.31
C ILE A 84 -14.86 0.08 0.22
N ASN A 85 -16.10 0.45 -0.05
CA ASN A 85 -16.51 1.85 -0.16
C ASN A 85 -15.68 2.63 -1.16
N GLY A 86 -15.36 1.98 -2.28
CA GLY A 86 -14.64 2.65 -3.35
C GLY A 86 -13.15 2.72 -3.19
N GLY A 87 -12.60 2.17 -2.12
CA GLY A 87 -11.17 2.20 -1.89
C GLY A 87 -10.60 0.83 -1.60
N TRP A 88 -9.31 0.67 -1.83
CA TRP A 88 -8.61 -0.59 -1.63
C TRP A 88 -7.73 -0.51 -0.39
N ARG A 89 -7.66 -1.62 0.31
CA ARG A 89 -6.86 -1.69 1.52
C ARG A 89 -6.50 -3.13 1.81
N PHE A 90 -5.40 -3.34 2.55
CA PHE A 90 -5.06 -4.66 3.07
C PHE A 90 -5.95 -4.99 4.26
N TYR A 91 -6.37 -6.24 4.30
CA TYR A 91 -7.13 -6.80 5.42
C TYR A 91 -6.56 -8.17 5.74
N SER A 92 -6.77 -8.63 6.95
CA SER A 92 -6.41 -10.00 7.28
C SER A 92 -7.26 -10.94 6.43
N HIS A 93 -6.64 -12.05 6.04
CA HIS A 93 -7.34 -13.03 5.20
C HIS A 93 -8.47 -13.68 6.01
N PRO A 94 -9.65 -13.89 5.40
CA PRO A 94 -10.76 -14.49 6.13
C PRO A 94 -10.44 -15.85 6.74
N ASP A 95 -9.55 -16.61 6.10
CA ASP A 95 -9.17 -17.92 6.62
C ASP A 95 -8.44 -17.81 7.97
N CYS A 96 -7.96 -16.62 8.32
CA CYS A 96 -7.23 -16.38 9.55
C CYS A 96 -8.07 -15.63 10.58
N SER A 97 -9.37 -15.49 10.33
CA SER A 97 -10.21 -14.64 11.17
C SER A 97 -10.25 -15.10 12.62
N SER A 98 -10.27 -16.40 12.87
CA SER A 98 -10.36 -16.88 14.25
C SER A 98 -9.11 -16.53 15.05
N VAL A 99 -7.93 -16.64 14.44
CA VAL A 99 -6.71 -16.31 15.17
C VAL A 99 -6.57 -14.80 15.35
N VAL A 100 -7.08 -14.01 14.39
CA VAL A 100 -7.08 -12.56 14.52
C VAL A 100 -8.03 -12.13 15.65
N GLU A 101 -9.21 -12.73 15.69
CA GLU A 101 -10.16 -12.45 16.76
C GLU A 101 -9.56 -12.73 18.13
N LYS A 102 -8.90 -13.88 18.24
CA LYS A 102 -8.28 -14.24 19.51
C LYS A 102 -7.25 -13.21 19.94
N PHE A 103 -6.42 -12.78 18.99
CA PHE A 103 -5.41 -11.78 19.28
C PHE A 103 -6.04 -10.45 19.75
N VAL A 104 -7.10 -10.02 19.06
CA VAL A 104 -7.77 -8.76 19.38
C VAL A 104 -8.43 -8.85 20.76
N LEU A 105 -9.09 -9.97 21.04
CA LEU A 105 -9.74 -10.15 22.34
C LEU A 105 -8.73 -10.22 23.47
N ASP A 106 -7.63 -10.95 23.27
CA ASP A 106 -6.58 -11.02 24.28
C ASP A 106 -5.99 -9.64 24.55
N GLY A 107 -5.79 -8.86 23.49
CA GLY A 107 -5.29 -7.50 23.63
C GLY A 107 -6.25 -6.62 24.39
N GLN A 108 -7.54 -6.74 24.13
CA GLN A 108 -8.54 -5.97 24.85
C GLN A 108 -8.59 -6.35 26.32
N GLN A 109 -8.53 -7.65 26.61
CA GLN A 109 -8.53 -8.10 28.00
C GLN A 109 -7.31 -7.60 28.74
N ASN A 110 -6.15 -7.63 28.10
CA ASN A 110 -4.94 -7.11 28.72
C ASN A 110 -5.07 -5.63 29.04
N ARG A 111 -5.66 -4.85 28.14
CA ARG A 111 -5.86 -3.44 28.39
C ARG A 111 -6.86 -3.19 29.52
N LEU A 112 -7.92 -3.98 29.58
CA LEU A 112 -8.89 -3.85 30.65
C LEU A 112 -8.30 -4.18 32.02
N THR A 113 -7.47 -5.24 32.07
CA THR A 113 -6.79 -5.63 33.27
C THR A 113 -5.81 -4.53 33.70
N GLN A 114 -5.09 -3.98 32.79
CA GLN A 114 -4.16 -2.89 33.08
C GLN A 114 -4.90 -1.69 33.65
N ALA A 115 -6.01 -1.30 33.03
CA ALA A 115 -6.80 -0.17 33.51
C ALA A 115 -7.37 -0.43 34.89
N ALA A 116 -7.80 -1.64 35.13
CA ALA A 116 -8.35 -1.99 36.45
C ALA A 116 -7.27 -1.89 37.52
N LEU A 117 -6.06 -2.36 37.22
CA LEU A 117 -4.95 -2.27 38.17
C LEU A 117 -4.57 -0.81 38.43
N GLU A 118 -4.57 0.01 37.40
CA GLU A 118 -4.26 1.42 37.55
C GLU A 118 -5.31 2.11 38.43
N THR A 119 -6.57 1.77 38.22
CA THR A 119 -7.65 2.31 39.03
C THR A 119 -7.48 1.94 40.48
N LEU A 120 -7.15 0.69 40.74
CA LEU A 120 -6.93 0.25 42.12
C LEU A 120 -5.73 0.96 42.74
N ALA A 121 -4.72 1.21 41.96
CA ALA A 121 -3.52 1.88 42.46
C ALA A 121 -3.81 3.33 42.87
N VAL A 122 -4.77 3.95 42.23
CA VAL A 122 -5.13 5.33 42.52
C VAL A 122 -5.90 5.43 43.84
N ILE A 123 -6.63 4.41 44.13
CA ILE A 123 -7.43 4.38 45.37
C ILE A 123 -6.49 4.21 46.58
#